data_2af2ea3090847d65d3c2ddc0766f01a9
#
_entry.id   2af2ea3090847d65d3c2ddc0766f01a9
#
_cell.length_a   1.000
_cell.length_b   1.000
_cell.length_c   1.000
_cell.angle_alpha   90.00
_cell.angle_beta   90.00
_cell.angle_gamma   90.00
#
_symmetry.space_group_name_H-M   'P 1'
#
loop_
_entity.id
_entity.type
_entity.pdbx_description
1 polymer ?
#
loop_
_entity_poly.entity_id
_entity_poly.type
_entity_poly.pdbx_seq_one_letter_code
_entity_poly.pdbx_strand_id
1 'polypeptide(L)'
;MTDASMKFDILNTSFAIKDTIRLAPEGITFDHIHISDMEGHQGRMNGYLHYEHFKNIKYQFDIQVNNMLVMNTQESPDFPFYGTVYATGNALLAGNAQDGLDANIAMTTNRNTNFTYSTGTVASATSNQFIKFVDKTPRRSIQDSIQIISFYEQAQQKEEEKNSQTDIRLNILVDATPDATMKIVM
;
A
#
# COMPACT_ATOMS: atom_id res chain seq x y z
N MET A 1 -5.64 29.05 -7.33
CA MET A 1 -5.95 27.74 -6.75
C MET A 1 -4.69 27.25 -6.10
N THR A 2 -4.69 26.99 -4.82
CA THR A 2 -3.50 26.46 -4.14
C THR A 2 -3.60 24.95 -4.23
N ASP A 3 -2.75 24.34 -5.06
CA ASP A 3 -2.68 22.89 -5.15
C ASP A 3 -2.09 22.37 -3.82
N ALA A 4 -2.78 21.48 -3.15
CA ALA A 4 -2.24 20.77 -2.00
C ALA A 4 -1.35 19.62 -2.51
N SER A 5 -0.23 19.40 -1.83
CA SER A 5 0.62 18.26 -2.12
C SER A 5 0.83 17.42 -0.87
N MET A 6 0.86 16.13 -1.04
CA MET A 6 1.12 15.16 0.01
C MET A 6 2.37 14.33 -0.37
N LYS A 7 3.35 14.33 0.52
CA LYS A 7 4.60 13.57 0.33
C LYS A 7 4.60 12.33 1.21
N PHE A 8 4.94 11.21 0.63
CA PHE A 8 5.17 9.95 1.35
C PHE A 8 6.67 9.67 1.39
N ASP A 9 7.31 9.99 2.50
CA ASP A 9 8.76 9.88 2.62
C ASP A 9 9.26 8.44 2.48
N ILE A 10 8.51 7.46 3.00
CA ILE A 10 8.85 6.02 2.92
C ILE A 10 8.92 5.55 1.46
N LEU A 11 8.04 6.06 0.61
CA LEU A 11 7.99 5.71 -0.82
C LEU A 11 8.75 6.70 -1.69
N ASN A 12 9.21 7.81 -1.09
CA ASN A 12 9.84 8.95 -1.75
C ASN A 12 9.03 9.44 -2.96
N THR A 13 7.71 9.56 -2.77
CA THR A 13 6.78 10.02 -3.80
C THR A 13 5.95 11.19 -3.29
N SER A 14 5.51 12.03 -4.20
CA SER A 14 4.65 13.17 -3.90
C SER A 14 3.45 13.18 -4.83
N PHE A 15 2.28 13.44 -4.27
CA PHE A 15 1.02 13.51 -5.02
C PHE A 15 0.38 14.86 -4.84
N ALA A 16 -0.04 15.46 -5.93
CA ALA A 16 -0.85 16.67 -5.92
C ALA A 16 -2.33 16.30 -5.76
N ILE A 17 -3.04 17.08 -4.94
CA ILE A 17 -4.46 16.94 -4.68
C ILE A 17 -5.15 18.20 -5.22
N LYS A 18 -6.10 18.02 -6.14
CA LYS A 18 -6.78 19.13 -6.84
C LYS A 18 -8.25 19.29 -6.49
N ASP A 19 -8.70 18.68 -5.41
CA ASP A 19 -10.09 18.67 -4.99
C ASP A 19 -10.32 19.29 -3.62
N THR A 20 -11.59 19.44 -3.28
CA THR A 20 -12.01 19.98 -2.00
C THR A 20 -12.06 18.88 -0.94
N ILE A 21 -11.26 19.02 0.10
CA ILE A 21 -11.28 18.15 1.28
C ILE A 21 -12.23 18.75 2.31
N ARG A 22 -13.12 17.94 2.86
CA ARG A 22 -14.05 18.35 3.91
C ARG A 22 -13.49 18.06 5.27
N LEU A 23 -13.34 19.13 6.08
CA LEU A 23 -12.96 19.02 7.47
C LEU A 23 -14.20 19.22 8.34
N ALA A 24 -14.39 18.30 9.30
CA ALA A 24 -15.42 18.36 10.33
C ALA A 24 -14.76 18.20 11.71
N PRO A 25 -15.45 18.55 12.79
CA PRO A 25 -14.91 18.37 14.15
C PRO A 25 -14.50 16.93 14.47
N GLU A 26 -15.17 15.97 13.88
CA GLU A 26 -14.98 14.53 14.06
C GLU A 26 -13.97 13.91 13.07
N GLY A 27 -13.53 14.66 12.04
CA GLY A 27 -12.56 14.10 11.09
C GLY A 27 -12.51 14.78 9.74
N ILE A 28 -11.83 14.13 8.83
CA ILE A 28 -11.60 14.56 7.46
C ILE A 28 -12.19 13.51 6.51
N THR A 29 -12.95 13.95 5.52
CA THR A 29 -13.51 13.06 4.48
C THR A 29 -12.93 13.43 3.13
N PHE A 30 -12.53 12.41 2.41
CA PHE A 30 -11.98 12.45 1.05
C PHE A 30 -13.00 11.77 0.13
N ASP A 31 -13.73 12.56 -0.64
CA ASP A 31 -14.79 12.07 -1.50
C ASP A 31 -14.41 12.31 -2.97
N HIS A 32 -14.11 11.19 -3.68
CA HIS A 32 -13.71 11.18 -5.09
C HIS A 32 -12.54 12.13 -5.41
N ILE A 33 -11.57 12.21 -4.51
CA ILE A 33 -10.42 13.10 -4.66
C ILE A 33 -9.55 12.64 -5.83
N HIS A 34 -9.26 13.58 -6.75
CA HIS A 34 -8.29 13.34 -7.81
C HIS A 34 -6.88 13.58 -7.28
N ILE A 35 -6.03 12.60 -7.46
CA ILE A 35 -4.61 12.68 -7.14
C ILE A 35 -3.80 12.58 -8.43
N SER A 36 -2.67 13.25 -8.48
CA SER A 36 -1.72 13.11 -9.58
C SER A 36 -0.29 13.06 -9.07
N ASP A 37 0.55 12.26 -9.71
CA ASP A 37 1.99 12.29 -9.45
C ASP A 37 2.66 13.50 -10.09
N MET A 38 3.98 13.63 -9.90
CA MET A 38 4.76 14.75 -10.44
C MET A 38 4.90 14.71 -11.98
N GLU A 39 4.61 13.57 -12.60
CA GLU A 39 4.62 13.39 -14.05
C GLU A 39 3.24 13.61 -14.70
N GLY A 40 2.20 13.80 -13.88
CA GLY A 40 0.84 14.08 -14.32
C GLY A 40 -0.04 12.84 -14.51
N HIS A 41 0.43 11.66 -14.13
CA HIS A 41 -0.42 10.47 -14.10
C HIS A 41 -1.48 10.62 -13.00
N GLN A 42 -2.64 10.05 -13.21
CA GLN A 42 -3.82 10.32 -12.41
C GLN A 42 -4.28 9.10 -11.62
N GLY A 43 -4.83 9.37 -10.45
CA GLY A 43 -5.52 8.42 -9.61
C GLY A 43 -6.72 9.05 -8.94
N ARG A 44 -7.45 8.23 -8.20
CA ARG A 44 -8.58 8.65 -7.37
C ARG A 44 -8.42 8.08 -5.98
N MET A 45 -8.87 8.83 -5.00
CA MET A 45 -8.85 8.44 -3.61
C MET A 45 -10.21 8.73 -2.97
N ASN A 46 -10.75 7.73 -2.28
CA ASN A 46 -11.88 7.87 -1.37
C ASN A 46 -11.40 7.49 0.02
N GLY A 47 -11.98 8.10 1.04
CA GLY A 47 -11.61 7.68 2.38
C GLY A 47 -12.02 8.66 3.45
N TYR A 48 -11.60 8.32 4.65
CA TYR A 48 -11.80 9.16 5.81
C TYR A 48 -10.64 9.00 6.79
N LEU A 49 -10.44 10.06 7.58
CA LEU A 49 -9.62 10.06 8.77
C LEU A 49 -10.51 10.59 9.90
N HIS A 50 -10.92 9.72 10.80
CA HIS A 50 -11.75 10.06 11.95
C HIS A 50 -10.87 10.19 13.20
N TYR A 51 -11.18 11.15 14.05
CA TYR A 51 -10.50 11.37 15.32
C TYR A 51 -11.45 11.90 16.38
N GLU A 52 -11.23 11.51 17.63
CA GLU A 52 -11.91 12.06 18.79
C GLU A 52 -10.92 12.91 19.57
N HIS A 53 -11.12 14.25 19.59
CA HIS A 53 -10.21 15.18 20.28
C HIS A 53 -8.72 14.96 19.93
N PHE A 54 -8.44 14.71 18.64
CA PHE A 54 -7.11 14.35 18.13
C PHE A 54 -6.49 13.08 18.74
N LYS A 55 -7.35 12.22 19.31
CA LYS A 55 -7.01 10.89 19.80
C LYS A 55 -7.85 9.86 19.04
N ASN A 56 -7.56 8.57 19.28
CA ASN A 56 -8.30 7.47 18.66
C ASN A 56 -8.45 7.61 17.14
N ILE A 57 -7.35 7.94 16.48
CA ILE A 57 -7.33 8.13 15.03
C ILE A 57 -7.67 6.81 14.36
N LYS A 58 -8.70 6.85 13.49
CA LYS A 58 -9.08 5.76 12.60
C LYS A 58 -9.08 6.27 11.19
N TYR A 59 -8.58 5.49 10.26
CA TYR A 59 -8.55 5.88 8.86
C TYR A 59 -8.82 4.71 7.94
N GLN A 60 -9.39 5.03 6.80
CA GLN A 60 -9.53 4.11 5.68
C GLN A 60 -9.41 4.89 4.39
N PHE A 61 -8.61 4.37 3.46
CA PHE A 61 -8.43 4.95 2.13
C PHE A 61 -8.54 3.85 1.08
N ASP A 62 -9.37 4.09 0.07
CA ASP A 62 -9.46 3.32 -1.17
C ASP A 62 -8.83 4.18 -2.28
N ILE A 63 -7.72 3.71 -2.80
CA ILE A 63 -6.89 4.44 -3.75
C ILE A 63 -6.83 3.65 -5.05
N GLN A 64 -7.18 4.28 -6.15
CA GLN A 64 -7.07 3.73 -7.50
C GLN A 64 -6.08 4.56 -8.28
N VAL A 65 -5.12 3.91 -8.90
CA VAL A 65 -4.06 4.56 -9.67
C VAL A 65 -3.96 4.01 -11.09
N ASN A 66 -3.56 4.87 -12.02
CA ASN A 66 -3.33 4.50 -13.40
C ASN A 66 -1.96 5.01 -13.86
N ASN A 67 -1.04 4.08 -14.12
CA ASN A 67 0.34 4.35 -14.52
C ASN A 67 1.08 5.35 -13.60
N MET A 68 0.76 5.34 -12.32
CA MET A 68 1.26 6.32 -11.36
C MET A 68 2.59 5.89 -10.78
N LEU A 69 3.50 6.85 -10.55
CA LEU A 69 4.74 6.63 -9.81
C LEU A 69 4.42 6.42 -8.33
N VAL A 70 4.37 5.17 -7.92
CA VAL A 70 3.97 4.78 -6.54
C VAL A 70 5.16 4.59 -5.61
N MET A 71 6.37 4.41 -6.15
CA MET A 71 7.60 4.30 -5.36
C MET A 71 8.79 4.81 -6.16
N ASN A 72 9.68 5.56 -5.50
CA ASN A 72 10.94 6.03 -6.07
C ASN A 72 12.02 6.10 -4.98
N THR A 73 12.40 4.94 -4.45
CA THR A 73 13.32 4.83 -3.32
C THR A 73 14.71 4.35 -3.78
N GLN A 74 15.71 4.68 -3.00
CA GLN A 74 17.06 4.16 -3.13
C GLN A 74 17.29 3.04 -2.12
N GLU A 75 18.35 2.27 -2.33
CA GLU A 75 18.78 1.24 -1.40
C GLU A 75 19.01 1.82 0.00
N SER A 76 18.39 1.19 1.01
CA SER A 76 18.49 1.60 2.41
C SER A 76 18.56 0.36 3.30
N PRO A 77 19.32 0.40 4.40
CA PRO A 77 19.34 -0.69 5.37
C PRO A 77 18.01 -0.88 6.11
N ASP A 78 17.14 0.13 6.10
CA ASP A 78 15.89 0.11 6.84
C ASP A 78 14.76 -0.61 6.09
N PHE A 79 14.89 -0.74 4.76
CA PHE A 79 13.87 -1.34 3.92
C PHE A 79 14.46 -2.38 2.96
N PRO A 80 13.82 -3.56 2.86
CA PRO A 80 14.33 -4.63 2.00
C PRO A 80 13.99 -4.41 0.51
N PHE A 81 13.29 -3.34 0.16
CA PHE A 81 12.87 -3.07 -1.21
C PHE A 81 13.16 -1.62 -1.61
N TYR A 82 13.59 -1.46 -2.84
CA TYR A 82 13.90 -0.16 -3.42
C TYR A 82 13.74 -0.16 -4.94
N GLY A 83 13.74 1.03 -5.52
CA GLY A 83 13.66 1.24 -6.95
C GLY A 83 12.58 2.22 -7.36
N THR A 84 12.26 2.23 -8.65
CA THR A 84 11.22 3.07 -9.25
C THR A 84 10.07 2.17 -9.70
N VAL A 85 8.86 2.43 -9.23
CA VAL A 85 7.69 1.62 -9.57
C VAL A 85 6.56 2.49 -10.09
N TYR A 86 6.19 2.23 -11.33
CA TYR A 86 4.95 2.72 -11.92
C TYR A 86 3.91 1.61 -11.87
N ALA A 87 2.73 1.91 -11.39
CA ALA A 87 1.69 0.90 -11.21
C ALA A 87 0.30 1.38 -11.63
N THR A 88 -0.51 0.42 -12.02
CA THR A 88 -1.95 0.55 -12.24
C THR A 88 -2.67 -0.45 -11.35
N GLY A 89 -3.65 -0.01 -10.58
CA GLY A 89 -4.39 -0.89 -9.68
C GLY A 89 -5.03 -0.16 -8.52
N ASN A 90 -5.25 -0.87 -7.41
CA ASN A 90 -5.88 -0.33 -6.22
C ASN A 90 -5.14 -0.72 -4.94
N ALA A 91 -5.25 0.17 -3.96
CA ALA A 91 -4.76 -0.04 -2.60
C ALA A 91 -5.87 0.33 -1.61
N LEU A 92 -6.18 -0.59 -0.70
CA LEU A 92 -7.02 -0.34 0.46
C LEU A 92 -6.12 -0.26 1.69
N LEU A 93 -6.08 0.91 2.30
CA LEU A 93 -5.34 1.17 3.52
C LEU A 93 -6.33 1.43 4.64
N ALA A 94 -6.24 0.70 5.73
CA ALA A 94 -7.07 0.90 6.91
C ALA A 94 -6.22 0.78 8.17
N GLY A 95 -6.62 1.50 9.22
CA GLY A 95 -5.90 1.38 10.47
C GLY A 95 -6.43 2.30 11.56
N ASN A 96 -5.84 2.15 12.71
CA ASN A 96 -6.07 3.02 13.85
C ASN A 96 -4.81 3.10 14.72
N ALA A 97 -4.82 4.01 15.69
CA ALA A 97 -3.67 4.24 16.55
C ALA A 97 -3.32 3.04 17.47
N GLN A 98 -4.21 2.04 17.60
CA GLN A 98 -4.06 0.90 18.51
C GLN A 98 -3.68 -0.38 17.76
N ASP A 99 -4.32 -0.65 16.62
CA ASP A 99 -4.17 -1.90 15.87
C ASP A 99 -3.16 -1.77 14.71
N GLY A 100 -2.69 -0.55 14.43
CA GLY A 100 -1.69 -0.31 13.40
C GLY A 100 -2.27 -0.09 12.00
N LEU A 101 -1.54 -0.53 10.98
CA LEU A 101 -1.87 -0.38 9.57
C LEU A 101 -2.17 -1.74 8.94
N ASP A 102 -3.30 -1.83 8.27
CA ASP A 102 -3.66 -2.92 7.36
C ASP A 102 -3.68 -2.38 5.92
N ALA A 103 -2.86 -2.95 5.06
CA ALA A 103 -2.73 -2.52 3.67
C ALA A 103 -2.92 -3.71 2.73
N ASN A 104 -3.97 -3.62 1.91
CA ASN A 104 -4.27 -4.59 0.85
C ASN A 104 -4.05 -3.92 -0.50
N ILE A 105 -3.04 -4.36 -1.23
CA ILE A 105 -2.58 -3.74 -2.46
C ILE A 105 -2.65 -4.76 -3.59
N ALA A 106 -3.34 -4.42 -4.67
CA ALA A 106 -3.41 -5.22 -5.88
C ALA A 106 -3.05 -4.33 -7.09
N MET A 107 -1.88 -4.56 -7.66
CA MET A 107 -1.33 -3.70 -8.70
C MET A 107 -0.69 -4.50 -9.82
N THR A 108 -0.73 -3.93 -11.02
CA THR A 108 0.04 -4.37 -12.19
C THR A 108 1.15 -3.35 -12.41
N THR A 109 2.37 -3.81 -12.60
CA THR A 109 3.49 -2.91 -12.92
C THR A 109 3.33 -2.34 -14.32
N ASN A 110 3.81 -1.12 -14.52
CA ASN A 110 3.84 -0.48 -15.82
C ASN A 110 5.28 -0.34 -16.34
N ARG A 111 5.41 0.14 -17.58
CA ARG A 111 6.70 0.42 -18.22
C ARG A 111 7.56 1.34 -17.34
N ASN A 112 8.89 1.21 -17.43
CA ASN A 112 9.87 1.92 -16.63
C ASN A 112 9.92 1.51 -15.14
N THR A 113 9.21 0.47 -14.74
CA THR A 113 9.34 -0.10 -13.42
C THR A 113 10.65 -0.87 -13.29
N ASN A 114 11.40 -0.52 -12.24
CA ASN A 114 12.61 -1.22 -11.82
C ASN A 114 12.55 -1.40 -10.31
N PHE A 115 12.23 -2.60 -9.86
CA PHE A 115 12.04 -2.95 -8.46
C PHE A 115 13.08 -3.95 -8.01
N THR A 116 13.71 -3.70 -6.88
CA THR A 116 14.67 -4.63 -6.26
C THR A 116 14.18 -4.99 -4.86
N TYR A 117 14.19 -6.29 -4.58
CA TYR A 117 14.03 -6.84 -3.24
C TYR A 117 15.36 -7.43 -2.77
N SER A 118 15.88 -6.97 -1.63
CA SER A 118 17.15 -7.44 -1.07
C SER A 118 16.90 -8.07 0.30
N THR A 119 17.33 -9.32 0.45
CA THR A 119 17.21 -10.03 1.73
C THR A 119 18.44 -9.83 2.63
N GLY A 120 19.51 -9.24 2.09
CA GLY A 120 20.82 -9.16 2.75
C GLY A 120 21.03 -8.04 3.75
N THR A 121 20.14 -7.06 3.84
CA THR A 121 20.36 -5.82 4.61
C THR A 121 19.57 -5.71 5.91
N VAL A 122 18.64 -6.61 6.18
CA VAL A 122 17.89 -6.57 7.45
C VAL A 122 18.64 -7.38 8.51
N ALA A 123 19.71 -6.79 9.03
CA ALA A 123 20.36 -7.32 10.23
C ALA A 123 19.41 -7.14 11.42
N SER A 124 18.94 -8.26 11.94
CA SER A 124 18.12 -8.40 13.14
C SER A 124 16.71 -7.79 13.09
N ALA A 125 15.80 -8.54 12.60
CA ALA A 125 14.46 -8.55 13.17
C ALA A 125 13.79 -9.88 12.86
N THR A 126 13.30 -10.52 13.89
CA THR A 126 12.20 -11.48 13.90
C THR A 126 11.64 -11.80 12.51
N SER A 127 11.75 -13.05 12.13
CA SER A 127 11.35 -13.63 10.84
C SER A 127 9.95 -13.20 10.38
N ASN A 128 9.87 -12.05 9.76
CA ASN A 128 8.65 -11.60 9.13
C ASN A 128 8.66 -12.12 7.69
N GLN A 129 8.07 -13.28 7.46
CA GLN A 129 7.82 -13.80 6.12
C GLN A 129 6.67 -13.02 5.48
N PHE A 130 6.91 -11.75 5.12
CA PHE A 130 5.88 -10.86 4.56
C PHE A 130 5.60 -11.09 3.07
N ILE A 131 6.48 -11.80 2.35
CA ILE A 131 6.31 -11.97 0.90
C ILE A 131 6.21 -13.45 0.57
N LYS A 132 5.06 -13.87 0.08
CA LYS A 132 4.84 -15.18 -0.53
C LYS A 132 4.71 -14.98 -2.03
N PHE A 133 5.72 -15.43 -2.79
CA PHE A 133 5.62 -15.46 -4.25
C PHE A 133 4.67 -16.59 -4.67
N VAL A 134 3.66 -16.25 -5.45
CA VAL A 134 2.73 -17.21 -6.04
C VAL A 134 2.98 -17.24 -7.55
N ASP A 135 3.42 -18.37 -8.06
CA ASP A 135 3.55 -18.62 -9.51
C ASP A 135 2.16 -18.82 -10.10
N LYS A 136 1.74 -17.87 -10.93
CA LYS A 136 0.46 -17.91 -11.66
C LYS A 136 0.58 -18.62 -13.01
N THR A 137 1.18 -19.80 -13.07
CA THR A 137 0.97 -20.63 -14.26
C THR A 137 -0.52 -20.95 -14.36
N PRO A 138 -1.19 -20.71 -15.49
CA PRO A 138 -2.63 -20.86 -15.58
C PRO A 138 -3.03 -22.33 -15.52
N ARG A 139 -3.21 -22.87 -14.32
CA ARG A 139 -3.96 -24.10 -14.11
C ARG A 139 -5.42 -23.73 -13.94
N ARG A 140 -6.19 -24.02 -14.99
CA ARG A 140 -7.66 -23.92 -14.97
C ARG A 140 -8.20 -24.78 -13.81
N SER A 141 -8.60 -24.16 -12.69
CA SER A 141 -9.62 -24.71 -11.82
C SER A 141 -10.33 -23.58 -11.07
N ILE A 142 -11.63 -23.60 -11.16
CA ILE A 142 -12.60 -22.65 -10.59
C ILE A 142 -12.64 -22.75 -9.04
N GLN A 143 -11.80 -23.58 -8.44
CA GLN A 143 -11.80 -23.84 -6.99
C GLN A 143 -10.94 -22.88 -6.16
N ASP A 144 -10.08 -22.06 -6.78
CA ASP A 144 -9.17 -21.18 -6.03
C ASP A 144 -9.83 -19.89 -5.54
N SER A 145 -11.03 -19.55 -6.04
CA SER A 145 -11.75 -18.35 -5.59
C SER A 145 -12.37 -18.48 -4.21
N ILE A 146 -12.52 -19.69 -3.70
CA ILE A 146 -13.13 -19.96 -2.37
C ILE A 146 -12.10 -19.86 -1.24
N GLN A 147 -10.82 -20.04 -1.53
CA GLN A 147 -9.78 -19.95 -0.50
C GLN A 147 -9.47 -18.51 -0.07
N ILE A 148 -9.74 -17.52 -0.90
CA ILE A 148 -9.53 -16.11 -0.55
C ILE A 148 -10.53 -15.67 0.52
N ILE A 149 -11.77 -16.18 0.48
CA ILE A 149 -12.81 -15.84 1.47
C ILE A 149 -12.51 -16.45 2.85
N SER A 150 -11.93 -17.65 2.89
CA SER A 150 -11.58 -18.30 4.16
C SER A 150 -10.40 -17.64 4.89
N PHE A 151 -9.55 -16.90 4.17
CA PHE A 151 -8.48 -16.10 4.79
C PHE A 151 -9.02 -14.89 5.55
N TYR A 152 -10.11 -14.30 5.08
CA TYR A 152 -10.77 -13.18 5.79
C TYR A 152 -11.47 -13.63 7.08
N GLU A 153 -11.98 -14.86 7.13
CA GLU A 153 -12.64 -15.39 8.32
C GLU A 153 -11.67 -15.89 9.40
N GLN A 154 -10.47 -16.36 9.02
CA GLN A 154 -9.45 -16.79 9.97
C GLN A 154 -8.66 -15.63 10.61
N ALA A 155 -8.65 -14.46 9.97
CA ALA A 155 -8.01 -13.26 10.53
C ALA A 155 -8.81 -12.67 11.71
N GLN A 156 -10.09 -13.01 11.85
CA GLN A 156 -10.93 -12.52 12.95
C GLN A 156 -10.82 -13.33 14.26
N GLN A 157 -10.10 -14.43 14.32
CA GLN A 157 -10.06 -15.32 15.49
C GLN A 157 -8.75 -15.31 16.29
N LYS A 158 -7.81 -14.42 16.03
CA LYS A 158 -6.61 -14.23 16.87
C LYS A 158 -6.60 -12.84 17.51
N GLU A 159 -7.51 -12.61 18.42
CA GLU A 159 -7.30 -11.66 19.50
C GLU A 159 -6.55 -12.35 20.65
N GLU A 160 -5.61 -11.58 21.21
CA GLU A 160 -4.85 -11.71 22.45
C GLU A 160 -3.37 -12.07 22.28
N GLU A 161 -2.58 -10.96 22.08
CA GLU A 161 -1.44 -10.67 22.96
C GLU A 161 -1.01 -9.20 22.73
N LYS A 162 -1.36 -8.35 23.71
CA LYS A 162 -0.96 -6.93 23.75
C LYS A 162 0.54 -6.83 23.99
N ASN A 163 1.29 -6.56 22.93
CA ASN A 163 2.55 -5.86 23.04
C ASN A 163 2.45 -4.60 22.18
N SER A 164 2.77 -3.44 22.74
CA SER A 164 2.61 -2.11 22.16
C SER A 164 3.60 -1.85 21.01
N GLN A 165 3.62 -2.70 20.02
CA GLN A 165 4.23 -2.47 18.72
C GLN A 165 3.11 -2.22 17.72
N THR A 166 3.15 -1.08 17.05
CA THR A 166 2.25 -0.77 15.94
C THR A 166 2.34 -1.90 14.91
N ASP A 167 1.30 -2.70 14.80
CA ASP A 167 1.29 -3.85 13.92
C ASP A 167 1.05 -3.36 12.47
N ILE A 168 1.90 -3.75 11.55
CA ILE A 168 1.77 -3.42 10.14
C ILE A 168 1.51 -4.70 9.38
N ARG A 169 0.31 -4.85 8.81
CA ARG A 169 -0.08 -5.96 7.96
C ARG A 169 -0.10 -5.51 6.52
N LEU A 170 0.76 -6.10 5.72
CA LEU A 170 0.85 -5.81 4.29
C LEU A 170 0.48 -7.06 3.49
N ASN A 171 -0.56 -6.95 2.68
CA ASN A 171 -0.93 -7.93 1.68
C ASN A 171 -0.76 -7.29 0.30
N ILE A 172 0.27 -7.69 -0.42
CA ILE A 172 0.65 -7.09 -1.70
C ILE A 172 0.58 -8.14 -2.80
N LEU A 173 -0.30 -7.94 -3.74
CA LEU A 173 -0.39 -8.70 -4.98
C LEU A 173 0.12 -7.83 -6.14
N VAL A 174 1.20 -8.27 -6.79
CA VAL A 174 1.79 -7.57 -7.92
C VAL A 174 1.82 -8.46 -9.14
N ASP A 175 1.16 -8.03 -10.20
CA ASP A 175 1.29 -8.62 -11.52
C ASP A 175 2.40 -7.89 -12.29
N ALA A 176 3.52 -8.59 -12.52
CA ALA A 176 4.63 -8.02 -13.26
C ALA A 176 4.39 -8.10 -14.77
N THR A 177 4.45 -6.95 -15.45
CA THR A 177 4.41 -6.92 -16.91
C THR A 177 5.79 -7.26 -17.51
N PRO A 178 5.87 -7.72 -18.76
CA PRO A 178 7.15 -7.97 -19.43
C PRO A 178 8.06 -6.73 -19.56
N ASP A 179 7.49 -5.54 -19.47
CA ASP A 179 8.22 -4.26 -19.55
C ASP A 179 8.80 -3.81 -18.20
N ALA A 180 8.50 -4.55 -17.11
CA ALA A 180 9.03 -4.26 -15.79
C ALA A 180 10.27 -5.11 -15.49
N THR A 181 11.24 -4.53 -14.81
CA THR A 181 12.40 -5.25 -14.30
C THR A 181 12.20 -5.51 -12.81
N MET A 182 12.22 -6.77 -12.42
CA MET A 182 12.19 -7.16 -11.01
C MET A 182 13.46 -7.94 -10.67
N LYS A 183 14.15 -7.52 -9.61
CA LYS A 183 15.40 -8.12 -9.15
C LYS A 183 15.26 -8.58 -7.71
N ILE A 184 15.76 -9.78 -7.43
CA ILE A 184 15.89 -10.32 -6.07
C ILE A 184 17.38 -10.49 -5.80
N VAL A 185 17.84 -9.90 -4.70
CA VAL A 185 19.23 -9.99 -4.23
C VAL A 185 19.19 -10.76 -2.90
N MET A 186 19.91 -11.88 -2.87
CA MET A 186 20.03 -12.75 -1.68
C MET A 186 21.44 -12.74 -1.15
#